data_9fd0e7253000f55f85bf9622cd9ecae9
#
_entry.id   9fd0e7253000f55f85bf9622cd9ecae9
#
_cell.length_a   1.000
_cell.length_b   1.000
_cell.length_c   1.000
_cell.angle_alpha   90.00
_cell.angle_beta   90.00
_cell.angle_gamma   90.00
#
_symmetry.space_group_name_H-M   'P 1'
#
loop_
_entity.id
_entity.type
_entity.pdbx_description
1 polymer ?
#
loop_
_entity_poly.entity_id
_entity_poly.type
_entity_poly.pdbx_seq_one_letter_code
_entity_poly.pdbx_strand_id
1 'polypeptide(L)' 'MPSDETRRVLKVFGVAVTNLEDAIDKKAPTDEIMKWDGELAERMREVTNLVERLRSRRID' A
#
# COMPACT_ATOMS: atom_id res chain seq x y z
N MET A 1 -16.07 -5.70 -12.33
CA MET A 1 -15.12 -4.59 -12.57
C MET A 1 -14.72 -3.95 -11.26
N PRO A 2 -13.40 -3.74 -11.04
CA PRO A 2 -12.97 -3.03 -9.84
C PRO A 2 -13.44 -1.58 -9.86
N SER A 3 -13.78 -1.06 -8.69
CA SER A 3 -14.15 0.35 -8.58
C SER A 3 -12.92 1.23 -8.73
N ASP A 4 -13.14 2.52 -8.95
CA ASP A 4 -12.03 3.48 -9.02
C ASP A 4 -11.27 3.53 -7.70
N GLU A 5 -11.99 3.38 -6.57
CA GLU A 5 -11.36 3.34 -5.26
C GLU A 5 -10.41 2.16 -5.14
N THR A 6 -10.85 0.97 -5.57
CA THR A 6 -10.02 -0.23 -5.51
C THR A 6 -8.75 -0.05 -6.33
N ARG A 7 -8.90 0.47 -7.56
CA ARG A 7 -7.75 0.70 -8.43
C ARG A 7 -6.76 1.69 -7.82
N ARG A 8 -7.28 2.78 -7.27
CA ARG A 8 -6.43 3.81 -6.67
C ARG A 8 -5.65 3.27 -5.48
N VAL A 9 -6.34 2.55 -4.59
CA VAL A 9 -5.71 2.00 -3.40
C VAL A 9 -4.61 1.01 -3.77
N LEU A 10 -4.87 0.12 -4.73
CA LEU A 10 -3.88 -0.87 -5.15
C LEU A 10 -2.71 -0.22 -5.89
N LYS A 11 -2.99 0.80 -6.69
CA LYS A 11 -1.92 1.50 -7.40
C LYS A 11 -0.96 2.20 -6.43
N VAL A 12 -1.52 2.91 -5.45
CA VAL A 12 -0.71 3.62 -4.46
C VAL A 12 0.07 2.63 -3.61
N PHE A 13 -0.54 1.51 -3.25
CA PHE A 13 0.15 0.44 -2.53
C PHE A 13 1.32 -0.10 -3.34
N GLY A 14 1.11 -0.39 -4.63
CA GLY A 14 2.16 -0.88 -5.51
C GLY A 14 3.32 0.09 -5.63
N VAL A 15 3.04 1.39 -5.74
CA VAL A 15 4.08 2.41 -5.80
C VAL A 15 4.89 2.42 -4.51
N ALA A 16 4.24 2.31 -3.35
CA ALA A 16 4.93 2.29 -2.07
C ALA A 16 5.87 1.08 -1.95
N VAL A 17 5.40 -0.09 -2.38
CA VAL A 17 6.23 -1.31 -2.36
C VAL A 17 7.44 -1.14 -3.27
N THR A 18 7.22 -0.60 -4.47
CA THR A 18 8.30 -0.39 -5.44
C THR A 18 9.35 0.58 -4.90
N ASN A 19 8.89 1.66 -4.25
CA ASN A 19 9.82 2.64 -3.69
C ASN A 19 10.66 2.03 -2.57
N LEU A 20 10.06 1.19 -1.73
CA LEU A 20 10.79 0.52 -0.67
C LEU A 20 11.84 -0.44 -1.26
N GLU A 21 11.42 -1.23 -2.25
CA GLU A 21 12.33 -2.17 -2.90
C GLU A 21 13.52 -1.45 -3.52
N ASP A 22 13.25 -0.36 -4.24
CA ASP A 22 14.32 0.44 -4.84
C ASP A 22 15.28 0.99 -3.80
N ALA A 23 14.75 1.49 -2.69
CA ALA A 23 15.60 2.02 -1.61
C ALA A 23 16.52 0.95 -1.04
N ILE A 24 15.99 -0.25 -0.84
CA ILE A 24 16.78 -1.37 -0.33
C ILE A 24 17.84 -1.79 -1.35
N ASP A 25 17.45 -1.91 -2.62
CA ASP A 25 18.35 -2.38 -3.69
C ASP A 25 19.52 -1.42 -3.91
N LYS A 26 19.28 -0.12 -3.83
CA LYS A 26 20.34 0.87 -4.01
C LYS A 26 21.07 1.19 -2.72
N LYS A 27 20.77 0.45 -1.65
CA LYS A 27 21.41 0.61 -0.34
C LYS A 27 21.29 2.04 0.19
N ALA A 28 20.09 2.59 0.11
CA ALA A 28 19.81 3.92 0.61
C ALA A 28 20.07 4.00 2.13
N PRO A 29 20.29 5.21 2.66
CA PRO A 29 20.45 5.38 4.11
C PRO A 29 19.25 4.84 4.88
N THR A 30 19.49 4.41 6.11
CA THR A 30 18.47 3.80 6.95
C THR A 30 17.23 4.68 7.10
N ASP A 31 17.41 5.99 7.26
CA ASP A 31 16.28 6.89 7.43
C ASP A 31 15.41 6.98 6.17
N GLU A 32 16.00 6.87 4.99
CA GLU A 32 15.21 6.81 3.77
C GLU A 32 14.41 5.51 3.68
N ILE A 33 15.04 4.39 4.02
CA ILE A 33 14.37 3.10 4.02
C ILE A 33 13.21 3.11 5.02
N MET A 34 13.43 3.68 6.21
CA MET A 34 12.39 3.78 7.22
C MET A 34 11.23 4.66 6.77
N LYS A 35 11.52 5.71 6.00
CA LYS A 35 10.48 6.57 5.44
C LYS A 35 9.56 5.77 4.50
N TRP A 36 10.14 4.98 3.61
CA TRP A 36 9.35 4.18 2.68
C TRP A 36 8.61 3.04 3.39
N ASP A 37 9.23 2.48 4.43
CA ASP A 37 8.57 1.46 5.23
C ASP A 37 7.33 2.03 5.94
N GLY A 38 7.45 3.22 6.49
CA GLY A 38 6.30 3.90 7.12
C GLY A 38 5.20 4.21 6.12
N GLU A 39 5.58 4.65 4.92
CA GLU A 39 4.63 4.91 3.85
C GLU A 39 3.89 3.63 3.47
N LEU A 40 4.63 2.54 3.35
CA LEU A 40 4.04 1.24 3.03
C LEU A 40 3.05 0.80 4.11
N ALA A 41 3.39 1.01 5.38
CA ALA A 41 2.49 0.64 6.48
C ALA A 41 1.15 1.40 6.36
N GLU A 42 1.19 2.68 5.97
CA GLU A 42 -0.03 3.45 5.75
C GLU A 42 -0.86 2.88 4.60
N ARG A 43 -0.20 2.53 3.49
CA ARG A 43 -0.90 1.95 2.34
C ARG A 43 -1.50 0.59 2.70
N MET A 44 -0.82 -0.19 3.54
CA MET A 44 -1.35 -1.48 3.99
C MET A 44 -2.62 -1.30 4.80
N ARG A 45 -2.70 -0.27 5.62
CA ARG A 45 -3.92 0.02 6.37
C ARG A 45 -5.08 0.34 5.43
N GLU A 46 -4.81 1.11 4.38
CA GLU A 46 -5.83 1.43 3.39
C GLU A 46 -6.35 0.17 2.69
N VAL A 47 -5.44 -0.74 2.33
CA VAL A 47 -5.84 -2.00 1.71
C VAL A 47 -6.69 -2.83 2.67
N THR A 48 -6.28 -2.92 3.92
CA THR A 48 -7.02 -3.67 4.93
C THR A 48 -8.43 -3.10 5.10
N ASN A 49 -8.54 -1.79 5.19
CA ASN A 49 -9.85 -1.13 5.32
C ASN A 49 -10.72 -1.39 4.10
N LEU A 50 -10.14 -1.34 2.91
CA LEU A 50 -10.86 -1.63 1.68
C LEU A 50 -11.41 -3.06 1.71
N VAL A 51 -10.57 -4.02 2.07
CA VAL A 51 -10.97 -5.43 2.13
C VAL A 51 -12.10 -5.63 3.13
N GLU A 52 -12.02 -4.97 4.28
CA GLU A 52 -13.07 -5.09 5.28
C GLU A 52 -14.40 -4.54 4.78
N ARG A 53 -14.38 -3.42 4.06
CA ARG A 53 -15.59 -2.87 3.47
C ARG A 53 -16.19 -3.81 2.42
N LEU A 54 -15.34 -4.46 1.64
CA LEU A 54 -15.79 -5.43 0.65
C LEU A 54 -16.41 -6.65 1.30
N ARG A 55 -15.82 -7.13 2.38
CA ARG A 55 -16.38 -8.26 3.15
C ARG A 55 -17.74 -7.90 3.71
N SER A 56 -17.87 -6.70 4.23
CA SER A 56 -19.14 -6.21 4.77
C SER A 56 -20.25 -6.22 3.72
N ARG A 57 -19.92 -5.80 2.51
CA ARG A 57 -20.88 -5.79 1.41
C ARG A 57 -21.32 -7.19 1.02
N ARG A 58 -20.42 -8.16 1.15
CA ARG A 58 -20.73 -9.54 0.80
C ARG A 58 -21.72 -10.19 1.77
N ILE A 59 -21.73 -9.77 3.01
CA ILE A 59 -22.58 -10.35 4.03
C ILE A 59 -24.05 -9.95 3.85
N ASP A 60 -24.29 -8.82 3.24
CA ASP A 60 -25.65 -8.37 2.96
C ASP A 60 -26.30 -9.27 1.90
#